data_39594a283a4b32aa221dec69862ad96d
#
_entry.id   39594a283a4b32aa221dec69862ad96d
#
_cell.length_a   1.000
_cell.length_b   1.000
_cell.length_c   1.000
_cell.angle_alpha   90.00
_cell.angle_beta   90.00
_cell.angle_gamma   90.00
#
_symmetry.space_group_name_H-M   'P 1'
#
loop_
_entity.id
_entity.type
_entity.pdbx_description
1 polymer ?
#
loop_
_entity_poly.entity_id
_entity_poly.type
_entity_poly.pdbx_seq_one_letter_code
_entity_poly.pdbx_strand_id
1 'polypeptide(L)'
;MKLTGALGDFDRTRALLDGRVRVAGFDVEWQSGELESIFSRALEGAELDITELSFSNFLVATAKGVCPYIALPVFPTRCFRHHALFIRGDRGIRAPADLEGKRIGLREYTNTASLVLRGILAGYYGVKLERIRWVVGDVDRRERTTIRIPELPAPYQVVAETKGLLSDLLETGELDGLIAYAPPRCLGRNGVTRLFERWWEEEARYFKDTGVFPIMHVVVVRRSLVERHPGLPRALLDAFSEAKRIAIRDLEIESAPRTMLPWASANLIQAREVLGEDFWPYGLAANRKTIETQIGFSRQQHLISRDVALEELFVP
;
A
#
# COMPACT_ATOMS: atom_id res chain seq x y z
N MET A 1 -18.99 -18.94 -18.08
CA MET A 1 -19.37 -17.67 -17.40
C MET A 1 -18.19 -16.73 -17.56
N LYS A 2 -18.43 -15.55 -18.07
CA LYS A 2 -17.40 -14.52 -18.23
C LYS A 2 -17.34 -13.70 -16.94
N LEU A 3 -16.17 -13.59 -16.33
CA LEU A 3 -15.90 -12.80 -15.14
C LEU A 3 -15.19 -11.50 -15.52
N THR A 4 -15.41 -10.45 -14.76
CA THR A 4 -14.73 -9.17 -14.93
C THR A 4 -13.64 -9.00 -13.90
N GLY A 5 -12.40 -8.72 -14.33
CA GLY A 5 -11.27 -8.46 -13.46
C GLY A 5 -10.60 -7.12 -13.74
N ALA A 6 -10.10 -6.43 -12.70
CA ALA A 6 -9.30 -5.21 -12.88
C ALA A 6 -8.08 -5.21 -11.95
N LEU A 7 -6.91 -4.90 -12.53
CA LEU A 7 -5.61 -4.93 -11.86
C LEU A 7 -4.74 -3.76 -12.32
N GLY A 8 -3.80 -3.34 -11.49
CA GLY A 8 -2.68 -2.52 -11.95
C GLY A 8 -1.79 -3.30 -12.92
N ASP A 9 -1.26 -2.60 -13.93
CA ASP A 9 -0.28 -3.17 -14.85
C ASP A 9 1.11 -3.18 -14.22
N PHE A 10 1.40 -4.28 -13.53
CA PHE A 10 2.70 -4.55 -12.94
C PHE A 10 3.36 -5.73 -13.66
N ASP A 11 4.67 -5.89 -13.55
CA ASP A 11 5.39 -7.05 -14.07
C ASP A 11 4.74 -8.39 -13.65
N ARG A 12 4.36 -8.51 -12.37
CA ARG A 12 3.74 -9.68 -11.73
C ARG A 12 2.25 -9.88 -12.03
N THR A 13 1.59 -8.93 -12.69
CA THR A 13 0.19 -9.05 -13.13
C THR A 13 0.05 -9.02 -14.65
N ARG A 14 1.06 -8.54 -15.34
CA ARG A 14 1.05 -8.33 -16.80
C ARG A 14 0.72 -9.59 -17.58
N ALA A 15 1.25 -10.75 -17.14
CA ALA A 15 0.98 -12.01 -17.83
C ALA A 15 -0.49 -12.46 -17.77
N LEU A 16 -1.27 -11.96 -16.80
CA LEU A 16 -2.73 -12.12 -16.77
C LEU A 16 -3.41 -11.13 -17.74
N LEU A 17 -2.96 -9.88 -17.73
CA LEU A 17 -3.54 -8.81 -18.57
C LEU A 17 -3.34 -9.06 -20.07
N ASP A 18 -2.19 -9.61 -20.46
CA ASP A 18 -1.85 -9.89 -21.88
C ASP A 18 -2.23 -11.32 -22.32
N GLY A 19 -2.84 -12.12 -21.44
CA GLY A 19 -3.37 -13.45 -21.74
C GLY A 19 -2.33 -14.57 -21.81
N ARG A 20 -1.05 -14.32 -21.47
CA ARG A 20 -0.02 -15.37 -21.36
C ARG A 20 -0.33 -16.36 -20.22
N VAL A 21 -1.02 -15.90 -19.19
CA VAL A 21 -1.53 -16.72 -18.11
C VAL A 21 -3.06 -16.63 -18.09
N ARG A 22 -3.74 -17.76 -17.99
CA ARG A 22 -5.18 -17.85 -17.88
C ARG A 22 -5.58 -18.50 -16.58
N VAL A 23 -6.77 -18.16 -16.08
CA VAL A 23 -7.36 -18.79 -14.89
C VAL A 23 -8.01 -20.11 -15.30
N ALA A 24 -7.51 -21.23 -14.81
CA ALA A 24 -7.97 -22.56 -15.21
C ALA A 24 -9.46 -22.74 -14.88
N GLY A 25 -10.26 -23.12 -15.89
CA GLY A 25 -11.69 -23.35 -15.74
C GLY A 25 -12.57 -22.09 -15.73
N PHE A 26 -11.98 -20.89 -15.86
CA PHE A 26 -12.72 -19.63 -15.82
C PHE A 26 -12.29 -18.68 -16.94
N ASP A 27 -13.27 -18.03 -17.56
CA ASP A 27 -13.05 -16.98 -18.55
C ASP A 27 -13.09 -15.62 -17.84
N VAL A 28 -11.91 -15.01 -17.64
CA VAL A 28 -11.76 -13.72 -16.96
C VAL A 28 -11.31 -12.67 -17.97
N GLU A 29 -12.13 -11.63 -18.14
CA GLU A 29 -11.76 -10.44 -18.91
C GLU A 29 -11.03 -9.46 -17.99
N TRP A 30 -9.72 -9.38 -18.17
CA TRP A 30 -8.88 -8.50 -17.39
C TRP A 30 -8.82 -7.10 -17.98
N GLN A 31 -8.92 -6.09 -17.12
CA GLN A 31 -8.75 -4.68 -17.43
C GLN A 31 -7.61 -4.11 -16.59
N SER A 32 -6.89 -3.13 -17.11
CA SER A 32 -5.96 -2.33 -16.33
C SER A 32 -6.39 -0.86 -16.36
N GLY A 33 -5.93 -0.11 -15.36
CA GLY A 33 -6.25 1.32 -15.24
C GLY A 33 -5.61 1.95 -14.03
N GLU A 34 -5.95 3.20 -13.78
CA GLU A 34 -5.53 3.89 -12.56
C GLU A 34 -6.13 3.23 -11.33
N LEU A 35 -5.29 2.95 -10.33
CA LEU A 35 -5.67 2.19 -9.14
C LEU A 35 -6.81 2.82 -8.35
N GLU A 36 -6.82 4.15 -8.24
CA GLU A 36 -7.90 4.84 -7.52
C GLU A 36 -9.26 4.66 -8.20
N SER A 37 -9.28 4.68 -9.53
CA SER A 37 -10.48 4.38 -10.31
C SER A 37 -10.94 2.94 -10.10
N ILE A 38 -10.00 1.98 -10.11
CA ILE A 38 -10.29 0.57 -9.84
C ILE A 38 -10.88 0.39 -8.45
N PHE A 39 -10.30 1.03 -7.43
CA PHE A 39 -10.78 0.94 -6.04
C PHE A 39 -12.17 1.54 -5.84
N SER A 40 -12.45 2.68 -6.49
CA SER A 40 -13.76 3.33 -6.43
C SER A 40 -14.84 2.46 -7.07
N ARG A 41 -14.59 1.92 -8.27
CA ARG A 41 -15.51 0.98 -8.96
C ARG A 41 -15.79 -0.28 -8.13
N ALA A 42 -14.79 -0.77 -7.40
CA ALA A 42 -14.95 -1.93 -6.54
C ALA A 42 -15.77 -1.62 -5.28
N LEU A 43 -15.38 -0.59 -4.51
CA LEU A 43 -15.97 -0.33 -3.20
C LEU A 43 -17.30 0.44 -3.25
N GLU A 44 -17.45 1.35 -4.21
CA GLU A 44 -18.67 2.16 -4.34
C GLU A 44 -19.68 1.52 -5.29
N GLY A 45 -19.23 0.95 -6.42
CA GLY A 45 -20.11 0.34 -7.44
C GLY A 45 -20.26 -1.16 -7.33
N ALA A 46 -19.36 -1.85 -6.65
CA ALA A 46 -19.23 -3.31 -6.66
C ALA A 46 -19.31 -3.87 -8.10
N GLU A 47 -18.70 -3.20 -9.08
CA GLU A 47 -18.80 -3.55 -10.51
C GLU A 47 -17.94 -4.74 -10.91
N LEU A 48 -16.86 -4.98 -10.17
CA LEU A 48 -15.81 -5.93 -10.53
C LEU A 48 -16.01 -7.27 -9.78
N ASP A 49 -15.78 -8.37 -10.47
CA ASP A 49 -15.83 -9.71 -9.87
C ASP A 49 -14.54 -10.04 -9.12
N ILE A 50 -13.40 -9.66 -9.71
CA ILE A 50 -12.06 -9.87 -9.19
C ILE A 50 -11.29 -8.56 -9.33
N THR A 51 -10.62 -8.10 -8.27
CA THR A 51 -9.87 -6.86 -8.36
C THR A 51 -8.78 -6.78 -7.29
N GLU A 52 -7.85 -5.84 -7.43
CA GLU A 52 -7.01 -5.44 -6.30
C GLU A 52 -7.66 -4.29 -5.54
N LEU A 53 -7.42 -4.23 -4.23
CA LEU A 53 -7.86 -3.16 -3.35
C LEU A 53 -6.74 -2.70 -2.42
N SER A 54 -6.80 -1.44 -2.00
CA SER A 54 -6.04 -0.93 -0.86
C SER A 54 -6.32 -1.80 0.36
N PHE A 55 -5.27 -2.37 0.96
CA PHE A 55 -5.44 -3.33 2.07
C PHE A 55 -6.10 -2.69 3.30
N SER A 56 -5.75 -1.45 3.63
CA SER A 56 -6.38 -0.72 4.73
C SER A 56 -7.86 -0.44 4.46
N ASN A 57 -8.22 0.03 3.27
CA ASN A 57 -9.61 0.33 2.92
C ASN A 57 -10.45 -0.96 2.87
N PHE A 58 -9.89 -2.07 2.38
CA PHE A 58 -10.52 -3.38 2.43
C PHE A 58 -10.78 -3.83 3.88
N LEU A 59 -9.77 -3.72 4.75
CA LEU A 59 -9.87 -4.06 6.17
C LEU A 59 -10.94 -3.22 6.88
N VAL A 60 -10.95 -1.91 6.65
CA VAL A 60 -11.95 -0.99 7.23
C VAL A 60 -13.36 -1.32 6.76
N ALA A 61 -13.54 -1.57 5.46
CA ALA A 61 -14.84 -1.95 4.89
C ALA A 61 -15.33 -3.31 5.45
N THR A 62 -14.42 -4.27 5.62
CA THR A 62 -14.74 -5.57 6.24
C THR A 62 -15.11 -5.41 7.72
N ALA A 63 -14.36 -4.61 8.47
CA ALA A 63 -14.66 -4.34 9.89
C ALA A 63 -16.03 -3.71 10.08
N LYS A 64 -16.48 -2.89 9.12
CA LYS A 64 -17.82 -2.28 9.10
C LYS A 64 -18.93 -3.22 8.58
N GLY A 65 -18.58 -4.40 8.10
CA GLY A 65 -19.55 -5.35 7.54
C GLY A 65 -20.16 -4.94 6.19
N VAL A 66 -19.53 -4.01 5.46
CA VAL A 66 -20.05 -3.48 4.18
C VAL A 66 -19.25 -3.94 2.96
N CYS A 67 -18.21 -4.76 3.15
CA CYS A 67 -17.36 -5.23 2.05
C CYS A 67 -17.97 -6.46 1.34
N PRO A 68 -18.31 -6.38 0.05
CA PRO A 68 -18.87 -7.51 -0.70
C PRO A 68 -17.81 -8.54 -1.13
N TYR A 69 -16.55 -8.29 -0.81
CA TYR A 69 -15.40 -9.08 -1.23
C TYR A 69 -14.80 -9.90 -0.10
N ILE A 70 -14.07 -10.94 -0.49
CA ILE A 70 -13.14 -11.68 0.36
C ILE A 70 -11.78 -11.72 -0.34
N ALA A 71 -10.69 -11.67 0.42
CA ALA A 71 -9.36 -11.60 -0.15
C ALA A 71 -8.79 -12.98 -0.50
N LEU A 72 -8.03 -13.02 -1.59
CA LEU A 72 -7.02 -14.05 -1.83
C LEU A 72 -5.72 -13.63 -1.14
N PRO A 73 -4.89 -14.56 -0.66
CA PRO A 73 -3.58 -14.22 -0.11
C PRO A 73 -2.56 -13.92 -1.23
N VAL A 74 -2.93 -12.99 -2.10
CA VAL A 74 -2.17 -12.46 -3.23
C VAL A 74 -2.00 -10.97 -3.04
N PHE A 75 -0.76 -10.51 -3.05
CA PHE A 75 -0.39 -9.14 -2.71
C PHE A 75 0.33 -8.48 -3.89
N PRO A 76 -0.43 -7.90 -4.85
CA PRO A 76 0.17 -7.34 -6.06
C PRO A 76 1.04 -6.12 -5.78
N THR A 77 0.83 -5.41 -4.68
CA THR A 77 1.65 -4.26 -4.31
C THR A 77 2.14 -4.35 -2.88
N ARG A 78 3.47 -4.30 -2.73
CA ARG A 78 4.17 -4.16 -1.46
C ARG A 78 5.12 -2.98 -1.54
N CYS A 79 5.31 -2.28 -0.45
CA CYS A 79 6.25 -1.17 -0.44
C CYS A 79 6.59 -0.79 1.00
N PHE A 80 7.86 -0.69 1.29
CA PHE A 80 8.32 0.09 2.44
C PHE A 80 7.96 1.55 2.25
N ARG A 81 7.91 2.33 3.33
CA ARG A 81 7.41 3.71 3.24
C ARG A 81 8.33 4.75 3.88
N HIS A 82 9.53 4.38 4.30
CA HIS A 82 10.48 5.35 4.85
C HIS A 82 10.84 6.44 3.82
N HIS A 83 10.96 6.07 2.54
CA HIS A 83 11.21 7.00 1.44
C HIS A 83 10.08 8.02 1.19
N ALA A 84 8.89 7.77 1.73
CA ALA A 84 7.68 8.57 1.51
C ALA A 84 7.50 9.72 2.52
N LEU A 85 8.44 9.92 3.45
CA LEU A 85 8.39 10.98 4.44
C LEU A 85 9.35 12.11 4.07
N PHE A 86 8.78 13.23 3.71
CA PHE A 86 9.48 14.47 3.34
C PHE A 86 9.35 15.48 4.46
N ILE A 87 10.38 16.30 4.65
CA ILE A 87 10.46 17.29 5.73
C ILE A 87 11.05 18.61 5.22
N ARG A 88 10.82 19.66 5.99
CA ARG A 88 11.59 20.90 5.92
C ARG A 88 12.84 20.77 6.80
N GLY A 89 14.03 20.77 6.21
CA GLY A 89 15.30 20.62 6.93
C GLY A 89 15.59 21.78 7.89
N ASP A 90 15.03 22.97 7.65
CA ASP A 90 15.17 24.15 8.50
C ASP A 90 14.26 24.16 9.75
N ARG A 91 13.42 23.13 9.93
CA ARG A 91 12.47 23.01 11.06
C ARG A 91 13.00 22.17 12.22
N GLY A 92 14.28 21.83 12.21
CA GLY A 92 14.94 21.07 13.28
C GLY A 92 14.51 19.60 13.35
N ILE A 93 13.90 19.05 12.29
CA ILE A 93 13.53 17.63 12.20
C ILE A 93 14.75 16.86 11.69
N ARG A 94 15.32 15.99 12.53
CA ARG A 94 16.48 15.14 12.22
C ARG A 94 16.21 13.66 12.44
N ALA A 95 15.21 13.35 13.27
CA ALA A 95 14.81 11.99 13.62
C ALA A 95 13.28 11.91 13.69
N PRO A 96 12.70 10.69 13.61
CA PRO A 96 11.24 10.50 13.71
C PRO A 96 10.61 11.14 14.96
N ALA A 97 11.29 11.13 16.10
CA ALA A 97 10.79 11.73 17.34
C ALA A 97 10.54 13.26 17.22
N ASP A 98 11.27 13.93 16.35
CA ASP A 98 11.13 15.38 16.14
C ASP A 98 9.84 15.78 15.41
N LEU A 99 9.07 14.77 14.91
CA LEU A 99 7.77 14.99 14.30
C LEU A 99 6.68 15.34 15.32
N GLU A 100 6.89 15.02 16.61
CA GLU A 100 5.94 15.38 17.66
C GLU A 100 5.79 16.90 17.76
N GLY A 101 4.54 17.38 17.84
CA GLY A 101 4.21 18.81 17.83
C GLY A 101 4.21 19.48 16.45
N LYS A 102 4.64 18.78 15.39
CA LYS A 102 4.72 19.29 14.03
C LYS A 102 3.42 19.16 13.25
N ARG A 103 3.32 19.92 12.15
CA ARG A 103 2.23 19.85 11.18
C ARG A 103 2.67 18.99 10.01
N ILE A 104 2.07 17.82 9.88
CA ILE A 104 2.44 16.83 8.85
C ILE A 104 1.28 16.63 7.89
N GLY A 105 1.55 16.92 6.61
CA GLY A 105 0.61 16.71 5.52
C GLY A 105 0.53 15.25 5.10
N LEU A 106 -0.62 14.81 4.61
CA LEU A 106 -0.81 13.52 3.94
C LEU A 106 -2.04 13.56 3.03
N ARG A 107 -1.99 12.79 1.94
CA ARG A 107 -3.07 12.80 0.95
C ARG A 107 -4.39 12.25 1.51
N GLU A 108 -4.32 11.15 2.23
CA GLU A 108 -5.48 10.45 2.78
C GLU A 108 -5.09 9.74 4.08
N TYR A 109 -5.91 9.89 5.11
CA TYR A 109 -5.60 9.32 6.42
C TYR A 109 -5.80 7.80 6.46
N THR A 110 -6.78 7.25 5.72
CA THR A 110 -7.19 5.84 5.81
C THR A 110 -6.47 4.91 4.85
N ASN A 111 -5.78 5.42 3.83
CA ASN A 111 -5.10 4.56 2.86
C ASN A 111 -3.92 3.80 3.47
N THR A 112 -3.56 2.70 2.82
CA THR A 112 -2.56 1.77 3.35
C THR A 112 -1.18 2.41 3.51
N ALA A 113 -0.76 3.25 2.58
CA ALA A 113 0.58 3.86 2.64
C ALA A 113 0.73 4.78 3.86
N SER A 114 -0.27 5.63 4.10
CA SER A 114 -0.30 6.52 5.26
C SER A 114 -0.46 5.75 6.58
N LEU A 115 -1.34 4.74 6.60
CA LEU A 115 -1.51 3.85 7.76
C LEU A 115 -0.19 3.18 8.15
N VAL A 116 0.49 2.56 7.18
CA VAL A 116 1.72 1.80 7.39
C VAL A 116 2.84 2.71 7.88
N LEU A 117 3.06 3.86 7.24
CA LEU A 117 4.12 4.76 7.68
C LEU A 117 3.86 5.29 9.09
N ARG A 118 2.63 5.70 9.42
CA ARG A 118 2.29 6.09 10.79
C ARG A 118 2.46 4.91 11.78
N GLY A 119 2.07 3.70 11.37
CA GLY A 119 2.28 2.49 12.18
C GLY A 119 3.76 2.21 12.44
N ILE A 120 4.62 2.39 11.45
CA ILE A 120 6.08 2.29 11.59
C ILE A 120 6.61 3.39 12.52
N LEU A 121 6.19 4.64 12.33
CA LEU A 121 6.58 5.76 13.19
C LEU A 121 6.23 5.50 14.65
N ALA A 122 5.03 5.01 14.93
CA ALA A 122 4.61 4.70 16.30
C ALA A 122 5.24 3.42 16.85
N GLY A 123 5.15 2.32 16.10
CA GLY A 123 5.51 1.00 16.63
C GLY A 123 7.01 0.71 16.63
N TYR A 124 7.76 1.26 15.67
CA TYR A 124 9.21 1.02 15.54
C TYR A 124 10.04 2.18 16.06
N TYR A 125 9.63 3.43 15.77
CA TYR A 125 10.37 4.62 16.23
C TYR A 125 9.81 5.27 17.50
N GLY A 126 8.68 4.78 18.04
CA GLY A 126 8.13 5.26 19.31
C GLY A 126 7.46 6.65 19.25
N VAL A 127 7.14 7.13 18.04
CA VAL A 127 6.51 8.45 17.83
C VAL A 127 5.07 8.46 18.33
N LYS A 128 4.68 9.46 19.09
CA LYS A 128 3.32 9.65 19.59
C LYS A 128 2.47 10.35 18.54
N LEU A 129 1.71 9.56 17.76
CA LEU A 129 0.92 10.05 16.62
C LEU A 129 -0.10 11.11 17.01
N GLU A 130 -0.64 11.01 18.22
CA GLU A 130 -1.60 11.96 18.80
C GLU A 130 -1.00 13.32 19.13
N ARG A 131 0.33 13.44 19.12
CA ARG A 131 1.05 14.72 19.26
C ARG A 131 1.34 15.41 17.93
N ILE A 132 1.07 14.75 16.81
CA ILE A 132 1.25 15.31 15.47
C ILE A 132 -0.06 15.96 15.02
N ARG A 133 0.03 17.13 14.39
CA ARG A 133 -1.09 17.79 13.75
C ARG A 133 -1.17 17.34 12.29
N TRP A 134 -2.09 16.44 12.01
CA TRP A 134 -2.27 15.87 10.68
C TRP A 134 -3.09 16.78 9.78
N VAL A 135 -2.60 17.02 8.56
CA VAL A 135 -3.28 17.87 7.55
C VAL A 135 -3.54 17.02 6.32
N VAL A 136 -4.82 16.75 6.02
CA VAL A 136 -5.22 15.93 4.87
C VAL A 136 -5.56 16.81 3.69
N GLY A 137 -4.93 16.60 2.54
CA GLY A 137 -5.15 17.43 1.36
C GLY A 137 -4.55 16.85 0.08
N ASP A 138 -4.77 17.54 -1.02
CA ASP A 138 -4.14 17.21 -2.30
C ASP A 138 -2.66 17.64 -2.30
N VAL A 139 -1.79 16.80 -2.89
CA VAL A 139 -0.34 16.99 -2.80
C VAL A 139 0.16 18.01 -3.83
N ASP A 140 0.14 17.67 -5.11
CA ASP A 140 0.75 18.45 -6.18
C ASP A 140 -0.24 19.06 -7.16
N ARG A 141 -1.46 18.52 -7.20
CA ARG A 141 -2.57 18.99 -8.05
C ARG A 141 -3.90 18.72 -7.36
N ARG A 142 -4.91 19.51 -7.69
CA ARG A 142 -6.26 19.23 -7.22
C ARG A 142 -6.86 18.04 -7.93
N GLU A 143 -7.30 17.06 -7.16
CA GLU A 143 -7.82 15.79 -7.67
C GLU A 143 -9.20 15.48 -7.07
N ARG A 144 -9.51 16.03 -5.90
CA ARG A 144 -10.69 15.65 -5.14
C ARG A 144 -11.58 16.86 -4.86
N THR A 145 -12.87 16.66 -5.00
CA THR A 145 -13.89 17.64 -4.60
C THR A 145 -14.18 17.56 -3.09
N THR A 146 -13.95 16.40 -2.47
CA THR A 146 -14.21 16.18 -1.04
C THR A 146 -13.03 15.47 -0.39
N ILE A 147 -12.56 16.02 0.73
CA ILE A 147 -11.53 15.42 1.57
C ILE A 147 -12.23 14.73 2.75
N ARG A 148 -12.09 13.41 2.82
CA ARG A 148 -12.66 12.61 3.92
C ARG A 148 -11.68 12.54 5.09
N ILE A 149 -12.15 12.89 6.28
CA ILE A 149 -11.40 12.75 7.53
C ILE A 149 -12.12 11.70 8.38
N PRO A 150 -11.42 10.70 8.95
CA PRO A 150 -12.03 9.78 9.89
C PRO A 150 -12.33 10.50 11.21
N GLU A 151 -13.38 10.06 11.90
CA GLU A 151 -13.61 10.45 13.30
C GLU A 151 -12.59 9.74 14.18
N LEU A 152 -11.79 10.50 14.89
CA LEU A 152 -10.76 9.98 15.77
C LEU A 152 -11.01 10.49 17.20
N PRO A 153 -10.68 9.68 18.22
CA PRO A 153 -10.81 10.12 19.61
C PRO A 153 -9.79 11.22 19.94
N ALA A 154 -10.10 12.06 20.91
CA ALA A 154 -9.14 12.98 21.49
C ALA A 154 -7.95 12.18 22.08
N PRO A 155 -6.71 12.65 21.98
CA PRO A 155 -6.29 13.99 21.54
C PRO A 155 -5.84 14.08 20.06
N TYR A 156 -6.19 13.11 19.19
CA TYR A 156 -5.82 13.18 17.77
C TYR A 156 -6.33 14.44 17.10
N GLN A 157 -5.47 15.10 16.32
CA GLN A 157 -5.80 16.31 15.57
C GLN A 157 -5.63 16.05 14.07
N VAL A 158 -6.74 15.99 13.35
CA VAL A 158 -6.75 15.82 11.89
C VAL A 158 -7.64 16.90 11.29
N VAL A 159 -7.09 17.66 10.33
CA VAL A 159 -7.81 18.73 9.65
C VAL A 159 -7.73 18.57 8.14
N ALA A 160 -8.75 19.05 7.42
CA ALA A 160 -8.73 19.09 5.97
C ALA A 160 -8.07 20.37 5.47
N GLU A 161 -7.20 20.26 4.46
CA GLU A 161 -6.71 21.37 3.67
C GLU A 161 -7.47 21.41 2.34
N THR A 162 -8.29 22.43 2.17
CA THR A 162 -9.16 22.56 0.98
C THR A 162 -8.77 23.70 0.06
N LYS A 163 -7.84 24.56 0.48
CA LYS A 163 -7.45 25.78 -0.24
C LYS A 163 -6.09 25.64 -0.93
N GLY A 164 -5.09 25.10 -0.22
CA GLY A 164 -3.73 24.95 -0.69
C GLY A 164 -3.43 23.55 -1.23
N LEU A 165 -2.26 23.39 -1.84
CA LEU A 165 -1.66 22.08 -2.12
C LEU A 165 -0.61 21.80 -1.05
N LEU A 166 -0.55 20.55 -0.58
CA LEU A 166 0.35 20.18 0.52
C LEU A 166 1.82 20.40 0.17
N SER A 167 2.19 20.24 -1.12
CA SER A 167 3.55 20.55 -1.58
C SER A 167 3.90 22.04 -1.48
N ASP A 168 2.95 22.92 -1.78
CA ASP A 168 3.16 24.38 -1.63
C ASP A 168 3.29 24.78 -0.16
N LEU A 169 2.42 24.22 0.69
CA LEU A 169 2.48 24.46 2.14
C LEU A 169 3.77 23.93 2.77
N LEU A 170 4.30 22.80 2.26
CA LEU A 170 5.62 22.33 2.69
C LEU A 170 6.73 23.24 2.19
N GLU A 171 6.68 23.70 0.94
CA GLU A 171 7.68 24.60 0.35
C GLU A 171 7.70 25.95 1.05
N THR A 172 6.54 26.51 1.42
CA THR A 172 6.42 27.80 2.15
C THR A 172 6.71 27.67 3.65
N GLY A 173 6.72 26.44 4.19
CA GLY A 173 6.95 26.17 5.61
C GLY A 173 5.69 26.31 6.49
N GLU A 174 4.52 26.29 5.90
CA GLU A 174 3.24 26.16 6.61
C GLU A 174 3.01 24.73 7.07
N LEU A 175 3.65 23.74 6.40
CA LEU A 175 3.84 22.38 6.88
C LEU A 175 5.30 22.14 7.23
N ASP A 176 5.53 21.30 8.24
CA ASP A 176 6.87 20.87 8.66
C ASP A 176 7.31 19.60 7.93
N GLY A 177 6.35 18.77 7.51
CA GLY A 177 6.58 17.53 6.77
C GLY A 177 5.38 17.10 5.95
N LEU A 178 5.60 16.09 5.10
CA LEU A 178 4.62 15.53 4.18
C LEU A 178 4.84 14.04 3.98
N ILE A 179 3.78 13.25 4.09
CA ILE A 179 3.74 11.86 3.63
C ILE A 179 3.13 11.85 2.23
N ALA A 180 3.94 11.46 1.22
CA ALA A 180 3.49 11.38 -0.17
C ALA A 180 4.00 10.10 -0.84
N TYR A 181 3.20 9.52 -1.74
CA TYR A 181 3.52 8.24 -2.42
C TYR A 181 4.60 8.39 -3.48
N ALA A 182 4.63 9.56 -4.10
CA ALA A 182 5.65 9.98 -5.04
C ALA A 182 6.39 11.20 -4.48
N PRO A 183 7.62 11.48 -4.94
CA PRO A 183 8.33 12.69 -4.58
C PRO A 183 7.46 13.91 -4.91
N PRO A 184 7.18 14.80 -3.91
CA PRO A 184 6.42 16.01 -4.17
C PRO A 184 7.22 16.96 -5.04
N ARG A 185 6.56 17.81 -5.84
CA ARG A 185 7.21 18.75 -6.76
C ARG A 185 8.16 19.76 -6.08
N CYS A 186 7.99 19.95 -4.78
CA CYS A 186 8.86 20.83 -3.98
C CYS A 186 10.13 20.13 -3.47
N LEU A 187 10.32 18.83 -3.71
CA LEU A 187 11.54 18.13 -3.28
C LEU A 187 12.79 18.80 -3.85
N GLY A 188 13.77 19.07 -2.99
CA GLY A 188 15.02 19.79 -3.33
C GLY A 188 14.88 21.30 -3.36
N ARG A 189 13.70 21.87 -3.13
CA ARG A 189 13.46 23.32 -3.07
C ARG A 189 13.30 23.79 -1.62
N ASN A 190 13.79 24.98 -1.31
CA ASN A 190 13.62 25.63 0.00
C ASN A 190 13.89 24.72 1.21
N GLY A 191 14.90 23.83 1.09
CA GLY A 191 15.28 22.91 2.16
C GLY A 191 14.35 21.70 2.34
N VAL A 192 13.47 21.42 1.38
CA VAL A 192 12.66 20.20 1.41
C VAL A 192 13.51 18.99 1.03
N THR A 193 13.55 18.00 1.91
CA THR A 193 14.32 16.76 1.74
C THR A 193 13.54 15.55 2.29
N ARG A 194 14.09 14.35 2.14
CA ARG A 194 13.58 13.19 2.86
C ARG A 194 14.11 13.16 4.29
N LEU A 195 13.26 12.72 5.25
CA LEU A 195 13.74 12.49 6.62
C LEU A 195 14.81 11.40 6.66
N PHE A 196 14.60 10.33 5.91
CA PHE A 196 15.54 9.23 5.78
C PHE A 196 16.32 9.38 4.47
N GLU A 197 17.51 9.97 4.50
CA GLU A 197 18.35 10.18 3.31
C GLU A 197 18.72 8.84 2.65
N ARG A 198 19.14 7.87 3.45
CA ARG A 198 19.48 6.51 3.03
C ARG A 198 18.31 5.56 3.33
N TRP A 199 17.12 5.91 2.82
CA TRP A 199 15.87 5.22 3.13
C TRP A 199 15.91 3.72 2.85
N TRP A 200 16.66 3.26 1.83
CA TRP A 200 16.77 1.82 1.51
C TRP A 200 17.50 1.04 2.63
N GLU A 201 18.45 1.63 3.35
CA GLU A 201 19.11 1.01 4.49
C GLU A 201 18.20 0.95 5.71
N GLU A 202 17.41 2.01 5.93
CA GLU A 202 16.39 2.02 6.97
C GLU A 202 15.33 0.96 6.71
N GLU A 203 14.89 0.79 5.46
CA GLU A 203 13.91 -0.21 5.06
C GLU A 203 14.46 -1.63 5.23
N ALA A 204 15.72 -1.87 4.85
CA ALA A 204 16.40 -3.15 5.07
C ALA A 204 16.57 -3.45 6.56
N ARG A 205 16.96 -2.47 7.37
CA ARG A 205 17.06 -2.60 8.83
C ARG A 205 15.70 -2.89 9.45
N TYR A 206 14.68 -2.13 9.10
CA TYR A 206 13.31 -2.36 9.57
C TYR A 206 12.85 -3.80 9.28
N PHE A 207 13.10 -4.29 8.05
CA PHE A 207 12.76 -5.68 7.72
C PHE A 207 13.56 -6.69 8.55
N LYS A 208 14.86 -6.49 8.69
CA LYS A 208 15.72 -7.36 9.50
C LYS A 208 15.24 -7.45 10.95
N ASP A 209 14.85 -6.34 11.54
CA ASP A 209 14.42 -6.27 12.94
C ASP A 209 13.00 -6.80 13.13
N THR A 210 12.11 -6.58 12.16
CA THR A 210 10.68 -6.88 12.31
C THR A 210 10.19 -8.07 11.49
N GLY A 211 10.85 -8.42 10.40
CA GLY A 211 10.37 -9.38 9.40
C GLY A 211 9.12 -8.92 8.64
N VAL A 212 8.81 -7.62 8.68
CA VAL A 212 7.60 -7.05 8.06
C VAL A 212 7.95 -6.35 6.76
N PHE A 213 7.49 -6.92 5.63
CA PHE A 213 7.47 -6.23 4.33
C PHE A 213 6.04 -5.79 4.04
N PRO A 214 5.73 -4.49 4.15
CA PRO A 214 4.34 -4.02 4.16
C PRO A 214 3.58 -4.32 2.88
N ILE A 215 2.34 -4.81 3.06
CA ILE A 215 1.38 -5.05 2.01
C ILE A 215 0.61 -3.74 1.75
N MET A 216 0.59 -3.30 0.49
CA MET A 216 -0.19 -2.12 0.11
C MET A 216 -1.56 -2.51 -0.45
N HIS A 217 -1.58 -3.50 -1.35
CA HIS A 217 -2.81 -3.96 -1.97
C HIS A 217 -2.96 -5.48 -1.85
N VAL A 218 -4.19 -5.92 -1.90
CA VAL A 218 -4.59 -7.32 -1.86
C VAL A 218 -5.55 -7.61 -3.00
N VAL A 219 -5.47 -8.80 -3.60
CA VAL A 219 -6.47 -9.26 -4.56
C VAL A 219 -7.71 -9.73 -3.82
N VAL A 220 -8.87 -9.28 -4.27
CA VAL A 220 -10.18 -9.64 -3.70
C VAL A 220 -11.10 -10.20 -4.76
N VAL A 221 -12.01 -11.08 -4.32
CA VAL A 221 -13.05 -11.72 -5.14
C VAL A 221 -14.41 -11.51 -4.47
N ARG A 222 -15.48 -11.33 -5.24
CA ARG A 222 -16.83 -11.26 -4.69
C ARG A 222 -17.15 -12.51 -3.88
N ARG A 223 -17.63 -12.34 -2.65
CA ARG A 223 -18.02 -13.47 -1.77
C ARG A 223 -19.00 -14.40 -2.44
N SER A 224 -20.03 -13.87 -3.09
CA SER A 224 -21.04 -14.66 -3.82
C SER A 224 -20.49 -15.50 -4.96
N LEU A 225 -19.33 -15.13 -5.55
CA LEU A 225 -18.65 -15.96 -6.56
C LEU A 225 -17.89 -17.11 -5.93
N VAL A 226 -17.22 -16.86 -4.81
CA VAL A 226 -16.51 -17.92 -4.07
C VAL A 226 -17.49 -18.98 -3.58
N GLU A 227 -18.65 -18.58 -3.07
CA GLU A 227 -19.72 -19.49 -2.64
C GLU A 227 -20.24 -20.36 -3.78
N ARG A 228 -20.46 -19.77 -4.97
CA ARG A 228 -20.95 -20.49 -6.15
C ARG A 228 -19.89 -21.32 -6.86
N HIS A 229 -18.63 -20.92 -6.73
CA HIS A 229 -17.49 -21.53 -7.44
C HIS A 229 -16.32 -21.78 -6.47
N PRO A 230 -16.41 -22.80 -5.60
CA PRO A 230 -15.38 -23.07 -4.59
C PRO A 230 -13.95 -23.30 -5.15
N GLY A 231 -13.85 -23.70 -6.42
CA GLY A 231 -12.54 -23.87 -7.11
C GLY A 231 -11.92 -22.57 -7.62
N LEU A 232 -12.67 -21.45 -7.69
CA LEU A 232 -12.19 -20.19 -8.24
C LEU A 232 -10.99 -19.59 -7.44
N PRO A 233 -11.02 -19.56 -6.09
CA PRO A 233 -9.90 -19.03 -5.32
C PRO A 233 -8.56 -19.73 -5.62
N ARG A 234 -8.57 -21.05 -5.70
CA ARG A 234 -7.39 -21.85 -6.01
C ARG A 234 -6.89 -21.57 -7.42
N ALA A 235 -7.77 -21.59 -8.42
CA ALA A 235 -7.41 -21.31 -9.80
C ALA A 235 -6.80 -19.91 -9.97
N LEU A 236 -7.33 -18.90 -9.25
CA LEU A 236 -6.79 -17.55 -9.23
C LEU A 236 -5.41 -17.51 -8.57
N LEU A 237 -5.25 -18.12 -7.39
CA LEU A 237 -3.95 -18.15 -6.69
C LEU A 237 -2.87 -18.78 -7.57
N ASP A 238 -3.18 -19.88 -8.26
CA ASP A 238 -2.25 -20.56 -9.17
C ASP A 238 -1.90 -19.64 -10.37
N ALA A 239 -2.88 -18.96 -10.96
CA ALA A 239 -2.66 -18.03 -12.06
C ALA A 239 -1.81 -16.81 -11.66
N PHE A 240 -2.09 -16.18 -10.51
CA PHE A 240 -1.27 -15.08 -9.99
C PHE A 240 0.15 -15.55 -9.65
N SER A 241 0.30 -16.75 -9.10
CA SER A 241 1.62 -17.32 -8.79
C SER A 241 2.44 -17.57 -10.04
N GLU A 242 1.82 -18.06 -11.12
CA GLU A 242 2.47 -18.25 -12.41
C GLU A 242 2.86 -16.91 -13.04
N ALA A 243 1.99 -15.90 -13.00
CA ALA A 243 2.29 -14.56 -13.51
C ALA A 243 3.49 -13.93 -12.75
N LYS A 244 3.52 -14.07 -11.40
CA LYS A 244 4.68 -13.66 -10.58
C LYS A 244 5.95 -14.41 -10.99
N ARG A 245 5.88 -15.73 -11.20
CA ARG A 245 7.03 -16.55 -11.61
C ARG A 245 7.61 -16.12 -12.95
N ILE A 246 6.75 -15.72 -13.89
CA ILE A 246 7.20 -15.16 -15.18
C ILE A 246 7.97 -13.86 -14.94
N ALA A 247 7.45 -12.96 -14.12
CA ALA A 247 8.09 -11.68 -13.82
C ALA A 247 9.46 -11.85 -13.15
N ILE A 248 9.57 -12.77 -12.17
CA ILE A 248 10.85 -13.06 -11.51
C ILE A 248 11.88 -13.62 -12.51
N ARG A 249 11.49 -14.57 -13.38
CA ARG A 249 12.38 -15.06 -14.44
C ARG A 249 12.85 -13.95 -15.38
N ASP A 250 11.99 -13.02 -15.70
CA ASP A 250 12.36 -11.89 -16.57
C ASP A 250 13.42 -10.99 -15.91
N LEU A 251 13.44 -10.87 -14.58
CA LEU A 251 14.48 -10.15 -13.83
C LEU A 251 15.82 -10.93 -13.76
N GLU A 252 15.79 -12.26 -13.87
CA GLU A 252 16.97 -13.14 -13.82
C GLU A 252 17.72 -13.23 -15.16
N ILE A 253 17.15 -12.69 -16.25
CA ILE A 253 17.80 -12.74 -17.58
C ILE A 253 18.90 -11.68 -17.64
N GLU A 254 20.16 -12.10 -17.59
CA GLU A 254 21.32 -11.22 -17.69
C GLU A 254 21.82 -11.01 -19.13
N SER A 255 21.71 -12.04 -19.98
CA SER A 255 22.24 -12.00 -21.37
C SER A 255 21.51 -11.00 -22.28
N ALA A 256 20.21 -10.79 -22.04
CA ALA A 256 19.36 -9.83 -22.74
C ALA A 256 18.28 -9.30 -21.78
N PRO A 257 18.64 -8.38 -20.87
CA PRO A 257 17.71 -7.92 -19.83
C PRO A 257 16.41 -7.37 -20.43
N ARG A 258 15.28 -7.77 -19.83
CA ARG A 258 13.94 -7.28 -20.22
C ARG A 258 13.54 -5.99 -19.49
N THR A 259 14.35 -5.55 -18.55
CA THR A 259 14.21 -4.28 -17.86
C THR A 259 15.32 -3.32 -18.27
N MET A 260 15.00 -2.02 -18.38
CA MET A 260 15.99 -1.00 -18.71
C MET A 260 16.84 -0.56 -17.50
N LEU A 261 16.68 -1.18 -16.31
CA LEU A 261 17.48 -0.88 -15.14
C LEU A 261 18.88 -1.54 -15.29
N PRO A 262 19.98 -0.77 -15.42
CA PRO A 262 21.31 -1.31 -15.73
C PRO A 262 21.82 -2.34 -14.70
N TRP A 263 21.44 -2.18 -13.42
CA TRP A 263 21.86 -3.03 -12.32
C TRP A 263 20.71 -3.89 -11.78
N ALA A 264 19.77 -4.32 -12.63
CA ALA A 264 18.63 -5.12 -12.21
C ALA A 264 19.04 -6.40 -11.48
N SER A 265 20.03 -7.15 -12.00
CA SER A 265 20.54 -8.37 -11.35
C SER A 265 21.19 -8.09 -10.01
N ALA A 266 21.99 -7.02 -9.88
CA ALA A 266 22.57 -6.64 -8.59
C ALA A 266 21.48 -6.27 -7.56
N ASN A 267 20.44 -5.52 -7.98
CA ASN A 267 19.31 -5.21 -7.12
C ASN A 267 18.52 -6.47 -6.73
N LEU A 268 18.37 -7.42 -7.65
CA LEU A 268 17.70 -8.70 -7.36
C LEU A 268 18.47 -9.51 -6.32
N ILE A 269 19.80 -9.60 -6.46
CA ILE A 269 20.68 -10.26 -5.48
C ILE A 269 20.53 -9.59 -4.11
N GLN A 270 20.62 -8.26 -4.04
CA GLN A 270 20.47 -7.52 -2.80
C GLN A 270 19.08 -7.72 -2.17
N ALA A 271 18.01 -7.74 -2.99
CA ALA A 271 16.65 -8.01 -2.50
C ALA A 271 16.54 -9.40 -1.87
N ARG A 272 17.15 -10.43 -2.49
CA ARG A 272 17.18 -11.79 -1.95
C ARG A 272 18.01 -11.91 -0.66
N GLU A 273 19.13 -11.23 -0.59
CA GLU A 273 19.94 -11.18 0.64
C GLU A 273 19.19 -10.59 1.83
N VAL A 274 18.39 -9.57 1.59
CA VAL A 274 17.63 -8.87 2.65
C VAL A 274 16.31 -9.57 2.97
N LEU A 275 15.53 -9.92 1.94
CA LEU A 275 14.13 -10.36 2.07
C LEU A 275 13.95 -11.88 1.96
N GLY A 276 14.99 -12.62 1.58
CA GLY A 276 14.94 -14.05 1.30
C GLY A 276 14.70 -14.37 -0.18
N GLU A 277 14.82 -15.64 -0.54
CA GLU A 277 14.74 -16.12 -1.94
C GLU A 277 13.40 -15.78 -2.59
N ASP A 278 12.26 -16.05 -1.92
CA ASP A 278 10.95 -15.52 -2.31
C ASP A 278 10.70 -14.15 -1.64
N PHE A 279 11.32 -13.11 -2.17
CA PHE A 279 11.20 -11.73 -1.65
C PHE A 279 9.81 -11.12 -1.86
N TRP A 280 8.91 -11.80 -2.59
CA TRP A 280 7.53 -11.35 -2.83
C TRP A 280 6.51 -12.47 -2.56
N PRO A 281 6.45 -13.01 -1.33
CA PRO A 281 5.66 -14.19 -1.04
C PRO A 281 4.16 -13.95 -1.18
N TYR A 282 3.47 -14.91 -1.81
CA TYR A 282 2.02 -15.09 -1.74
C TYR A 282 1.69 -16.17 -0.70
N GLY A 283 0.42 -16.32 -0.38
CA GLY A 283 -0.04 -17.26 0.63
C GLY A 283 -0.15 -16.64 2.03
N LEU A 284 -1.09 -17.17 2.82
CA LEU A 284 -1.41 -16.61 4.15
C LEU A 284 -0.30 -16.88 5.16
N ALA A 285 0.25 -18.10 5.19
CA ALA A 285 1.25 -18.49 6.18
C ALA A 285 2.51 -17.62 6.14
N ALA A 286 3.07 -17.35 4.95
CA ALA A 286 4.26 -16.54 4.76
C ALA A 286 4.01 -15.04 5.09
N ASN A 287 2.75 -14.61 5.11
CA ASN A 287 2.38 -13.21 5.28
C ASN A 287 1.67 -12.90 6.59
N ARG A 288 1.40 -13.93 7.41
CA ARG A 288 0.61 -13.80 8.65
C ARG A 288 1.12 -12.65 9.52
N LYS A 289 2.41 -12.62 9.82
CA LYS A 289 3.04 -11.58 10.65
C LYS A 289 2.81 -10.17 10.10
N THR A 290 2.99 -9.98 8.79
CA THR A 290 2.77 -8.68 8.13
C THR A 290 1.30 -8.26 8.21
N ILE A 291 0.37 -9.18 7.95
CA ILE A 291 -1.07 -8.92 7.99
C ILE A 291 -1.50 -8.55 9.41
N GLU A 292 -1.12 -9.35 10.41
CA GLU A 292 -1.44 -9.10 11.82
C GLU A 292 -0.86 -7.78 12.32
N THR A 293 0.37 -7.44 11.90
CA THR A 293 0.99 -6.13 12.20
C THR A 293 0.16 -4.98 11.63
N GLN A 294 -0.31 -5.08 10.38
CA GLN A 294 -1.09 -4.02 9.75
C GLN A 294 -2.52 -3.93 10.31
N ILE A 295 -3.12 -5.04 10.73
CA ILE A 295 -4.38 -5.02 11.51
C ILE A 295 -4.14 -4.28 12.84
N GLY A 296 -3.02 -4.58 13.52
CA GLY A 296 -2.60 -3.88 14.73
C GLY A 296 -2.44 -2.36 14.52
N PHE A 297 -1.82 -1.96 13.41
CA PHE A 297 -1.71 -0.54 13.04
C PHE A 297 -3.09 0.12 12.84
N SER A 298 -4.04 -0.59 12.21
CA SER A 298 -5.40 -0.07 12.01
C SER A 298 -6.15 0.13 13.33
N ARG A 299 -5.97 -0.78 14.29
CA ARG A 299 -6.53 -0.65 15.65
C ARG A 299 -5.90 0.50 16.42
N GLN A 300 -4.58 0.54 16.48
CA GLN A 300 -3.83 1.57 17.19
C GLN A 300 -4.16 2.98 16.70
N GLN A 301 -4.47 3.11 15.41
CA GLN A 301 -4.82 4.37 14.77
C GLN A 301 -6.33 4.62 14.68
N HIS A 302 -7.15 3.84 15.37
CA HIS A 302 -8.60 3.95 15.48
C HIS A 302 -9.35 3.89 14.14
N LEU A 303 -8.79 3.23 13.12
CA LEU A 303 -9.47 3.04 11.83
C LEU A 303 -10.46 1.89 11.84
N ILE A 304 -10.29 0.94 12.76
CA ILE A 304 -11.24 -0.13 13.04
C ILE A 304 -11.57 -0.15 14.52
N SER A 305 -12.85 -0.38 14.86
CA SER A 305 -13.36 -0.39 16.24
C SER A 305 -13.47 -1.79 16.85
N ARG A 306 -13.31 -2.85 16.05
CA ARG A 306 -13.34 -4.23 16.47
C ARG A 306 -12.16 -5.04 15.94
N ASP A 307 -11.93 -6.18 16.53
CA ASP A 307 -11.01 -7.17 15.97
C ASP A 307 -11.60 -7.79 14.70
N VAL A 308 -10.75 -8.06 13.73
CA VAL A 308 -11.09 -8.74 12.48
C VAL A 308 -10.19 -9.97 12.38
N ALA A 309 -10.81 -11.13 12.37
CA ALA A 309 -10.09 -12.39 12.23
C ALA A 309 -9.58 -12.57 10.79
N LEU A 310 -8.51 -13.35 10.62
CA LEU A 310 -7.96 -13.62 9.28
C LEU A 310 -8.97 -14.35 8.39
N GLU A 311 -9.79 -15.20 8.98
CA GLU A 311 -10.85 -15.97 8.31
C GLU A 311 -12.00 -15.09 7.80
N GLU A 312 -12.17 -13.89 8.37
CA GLU A 312 -13.13 -12.90 7.85
C GLU A 312 -12.57 -12.17 6.60
N LEU A 313 -11.24 -12.07 6.52
CA LEU A 313 -10.54 -11.34 5.46
C LEU A 313 -10.22 -12.24 4.27
N PHE A 314 -9.75 -13.46 4.51
CA PHE A 314 -9.18 -14.32 3.48
C PHE A 314 -10.00 -15.58 3.26
N VAL A 315 -9.98 -16.06 2.01
CA VAL A 315 -10.51 -17.38 1.66
C VAL A 315 -9.76 -18.47 2.44
N PRO A 316 -10.44 -19.56 2.83
CA PRO A 316 -9.85 -20.68 3.55
C PRO A 316 -8.76 -21.41 2.75
#